data_d08d315bb7730cd9ec54ab7638ab9be6
#
_entry.id   d08d315bb7730cd9ec54ab7638ab9be6
#
_cell.length_a   1.000
_cell.length_b   1.000
_cell.length_c   1.000
_cell.angle_alpha   90.00
_cell.angle_beta   90.00
_cell.angle_gamma   90.00
#
_symmetry.space_group_name_H-M   'P 1'
#
loop_
_entity.id
_entity.type
_entity.pdbx_description
1 polymer ?
#
loop_
_entity_poly.entity_id
_entity_poly.type
_entity_poly.pdbx_seq_one_letter_code
_entity_poly.pdbx_strand_id
1 'polypeptide(L)'
;MKQIYLDNGATSFPKAPGVGQAMKDYIEKVGVNVNRSSYRATAEAALSTLTVREDLCRLFGAGEDPSYAIFTSGVTMSLNMIMKGALHPGDHLIISGMEHNAVARPATQLEAAGVAVSIAPCDGDGVLRLEEFEKLITPKTRLVVMQYASNVSGTIQPMGEIGAICRRHGVLLAVDSAQAAGHFAFDMQKLQIDALCFTGHKGLLGPSGIGGFVMNEAMNKALTPLIAGGTGSMSASLEMPPTLPDRCLLYT
;
A
#
# COMPACT_ATOMS: atom_id res chain seq x y z
N MET A 1 -31.09 -20.70 -12.80
CA MET A 1 -31.23 -19.25 -12.54
C MET A 1 -29.87 -18.60 -12.66
N LYS A 2 -29.76 -17.43 -13.31
CA LYS A 2 -28.47 -16.68 -13.36
C LYS A 2 -28.23 -16.09 -11.97
N GLN A 3 -27.10 -16.42 -11.34
CA GLN A 3 -26.72 -15.86 -10.05
C GLN A 3 -26.44 -14.38 -10.20
N ILE A 4 -27.05 -13.55 -9.35
CA ILE A 4 -26.79 -12.11 -9.26
C ILE A 4 -25.89 -11.91 -8.01
N TYR A 5 -24.73 -11.29 -8.19
CA TYR A 5 -23.79 -10.98 -7.12
C TYR A 5 -23.70 -9.47 -6.95
N LEU A 6 -24.02 -8.96 -5.77
CA LEU A 6 -24.09 -7.52 -5.46
C LEU A 6 -23.12 -7.08 -4.35
N ASP A 7 -22.18 -7.94 -3.94
CA ASP A 7 -21.26 -7.69 -2.82
C ASP A 7 -19.81 -7.48 -3.28
N ASN A 8 -19.61 -6.78 -4.42
CA ASN A 8 -18.27 -6.52 -4.96
C ASN A 8 -17.42 -5.63 -4.05
N GLY A 9 -18.02 -4.84 -3.17
CA GLY A 9 -17.31 -4.04 -2.18
C GLY A 9 -16.57 -4.88 -1.13
N ALA A 10 -17.06 -6.08 -0.82
CA ALA A 10 -16.37 -7.03 0.05
C ALA A 10 -15.26 -7.78 -0.71
N THR A 11 -15.58 -8.35 -1.87
CA THR A 11 -14.65 -8.98 -2.81
C THR A 11 -15.29 -9.05 -4.19
N SER A 12 -14.52 -8.93 -5.25
CA SER A 12 -15.07 -9.03 -6.62
C SER A 12 -15.46 -10.46 -6.98
N PHE A 13 -16.58 -10.62 -7.70
CA PHE A 13 -16.98 -11.86 -8.34
C PHE A 13 -17.81 -11.56 -9.61
N PRO A 14 -17.49 -12.23 -10.76
CA PRO A 14 -16.35 -13.14 -10.95
C PRO A 14 -15.00 -12.44 -10.90
N LYS A 15 -13.94 -13.24 -10.78
CA LYS A 15 -12.56 -12.76 -10.95
C LYS A 15 -12.28 -12.49 -12.43
N ALA A 16 -11.19 -11.77 -12.71
CA ALA A 16 -10.79 -11.53 -14.11
C ALA A 16 -10.60 -12.85 -14.86
N PRO A 17 -10.99 -12.90 -16.16
CA PRO A 17 -10.77 -14.09 -16.98
C PRO A 17 -9.30 -14.50 -16.96
N GLY A 18 -9.03 -15.82 -16.83
CA GLY A 18 -7.67 -16.36 -16.80
C GLY A 18 -6.99 -16.42 -15.43
N VAL A 19 -7.46 -15.72 -14.40
CA VAL A 19 -6.83 -15.74 -13.05
C VAL A 19 -6.70 -17.16 -12.50
N GLY A 20 -7.79 -17.93 -12.49
CA GLY A 20 -7.75 -19.31 -11.98
C GLY A 20 -6.85 -20.22 -12.81
N GLN A 21 -6.82 -20.05 -14.13
CA GLN A 21 -5.95 -20.84 -15.00
C GLN A 21 -4.47 -20.48 -14.79
N ALA A 22 -4.13 -19.20 -14.67
CA ALA A 22 -2.77 -18.76 -14.42
C ALA A 22 -2.22 -19.29 -13.08
N MET A 23 -3.05 -19.28 -12.03
CA MET A 23 -2.68 -19.85 -10.72
C MET A 23 -2.43 -21.36 -10.83
N LYS A 24 -3.32 -22.09 -11.51
CA LYS A 24 -3.17 -23.53 -11.75
C LYS A 24 -1.89 -23.83 -12.53
N ASP A 25 -1.68 -23.11 -13.64
CA ASP A 25 -0.51 -23.29 -14.50
C ASP A 25 0.79 -23.00 -13.75
N TYR A 26 0.82 -22.00 -12.90
CA TYR A 26 1.99 -21.71 -12.08
C TYR A 26 2.31 -22.88 -11.13
N ILE A 27 1.31 -23.38 -10.40
CA ILE A 27 1.48 -24.48 -9.45
C ILE A 27 1.93 -25.77 -10.15
N GLU A 28 1.31 -26.12 -11.29
CA GLU A 28 1.54 -27.39 -11.98
C GLU A 28 2.78 -27.38 -12.88
N LYS A 29 3.13 -26.22 -13.46
CA LYS A 29 4.15 -26.14 -14.53
C LYS A 29 5.41 -25.36 -14.15
N VAL A 30 5.32 -24.45 -13.16
CA VAL A 30 6.42 -23.56 -12.77
C VAL A 30 6.89 -23.86 -11.36
N GLY A 31 6.12 -23.53 -10.33
CA GLY A 31 6.29 -23.90 -8.92
C GLY A 31 7.67 -23.64 -8.29
N VAL A 32 8.42 -22.65 -8.80
CA VAL A 32 9.81 -22.40 -8.42
C VAL A 32 9.97 -21.17 -7.54
N ASN A 33 11.05 -21.14 -6.76
CA ASN A 33 11.43 -19.96 -5.97
C ASN A 33 12.08 -18.91 -6.88
N VAL A 34 11.65 -17.65 -6.77
CA VAL A 34 12.05 -16.56 -7.66
C VAL A 34 13.50 -16.08 -7.44
N ASN A 35 14.07 -16.25 -6.24
CA ASN A 35 15.28 -15.47 -5.86
C ASN A 35 16.52 -16.32 -5.49
N ARG A 36 16.50 -17.67 -5.58
CA ARG A 36 17.57 -18.49 -5.01
C ARG A 36 18.22 -19.48 -5.96
N SER A 37 17.93 -19.44 -7.24
CA SER A 37 18.44 -20.43 -8.21
C SER A 37 18.69 -19.78 -9.56
N SER A 38 19.62 -20.34 -10.35
CA SER A 38 20.05 -19.79 -11.65
C SER A 38 19.53 -20.56 -12.86
N TYR A 39 18.51 -21.42 -12.68
CA TYR A 39 17.95 -22.17 -13.81
C TYR A 39 16.81 -21.40 -14.50
N ARG A 40 16.50 -21.79 -15.75
CA ARG A 40 15.60 -21.05 -16.65
C ARG A 40 14.23 -20.73 -16.04
N ALA A 41 13.59 -21.68 -15.38
CA ALA A 41 12.26 -21.47 -14.80
C ALA A 41 12.25 -20.37 -13.70
N THR A 42 13.34 -20.26 -12.91
CA THR A 42 13.49 -19.17 -11.92
C THR A 42 13.63 -17.81 -12.60
N ALA A 43 14.38 -17.74 -13.71
CA ALA A 43 14.51 -16.49 -14.46
C ALA A 43 13.16 -16.05 -15.08
N GLU A 44 12.38 -16.99 -15.61
CA GLU A 44 11.04 -16.74 -16.16
C GLU A 44 10.07 -16.25 -15.07
N ALA A 45 10.10 -16.86 -13.86
CA ALA A 45 9.29 -16.44 -12.74
C ALA A 45 9.70 -15.05 -12.23
N ALA A 46 11.00 -14.74 -12.17
CA ALA A 46 11.52 -13.43 -11.78
C ALA A 46 11.08 -12.35 -12.78
N LEU A 47 11.17 -12.64 -14.08
CA LEU A 47 10.71 -11.73 -15.12
C LEU A 47 9.21 -11.46 -15.04
N SER A 48 8.40 -12.50 -14.80
CA SER A 48 6.97 -12.34 -14.59
C SER A 48 6.66 -11.42 -13.40
N THR A 49 7.38 -11.60 -12.29
CA THR A 49 7.25 -10.74 -11.10
C THR A 49 7.63 -9.29 -11.40
N LEU A 50 8.73 -9.08 -12.14
CA LEU A 50 9.18 -7.76 -12.57
C LEU A 50 8.12 -7.07 -13.45
N THR A 51 7.58 -7.77 -14.45
CA THR A 51 6.52 -7.26 -15.32
C THR A 51 5.31 -6.78 -14.54
N VAL A 52 4.86 -7.56 -13.54
CA VAL A 52 3.72 -7.16 -12.70
C VAL A 52 4.04 -5.89 -11.88
N ARG A 53 5.27 -5.74 -11.39
CA ARG A 53 5.70 -4.53 -10.68
C ARG A 53 5.69 -3.31 -11.62
N GLU A 54 6.20 -3.45 -12.84
CA GLU A 54 6.16 -2.39 -13.87
C GLU A 54 4.71 -2.01 -14.21
N ASP A 55 3.83 -3.00 -14.36
CA ASP A 55 2.41 -2.76 -14.62
C ASP A 55 1.71 -2.04 -13.47
N LEU A 56 2.02 -2.37 -12.21
CA LEU A 56 1.50 -1.66 -11.05
C LEU A 56 2.00 -0.22 -10.98
N CYS A 57 3.28 0.03 -11.24
CA CYS A 57 3.82 1.39 -11.28
C CYS A 57 3.14 2.21 -12.37
N ARG A 58 2.92 1.62 -13.55
CA ARG A 58 2.20 2.26 -14.66
C ARG A 58 0.72 2.50 -14.33
N LEU A 59 0.05 1.50 -13.76
CA LEU A 59 -1.37 1.58 -13.39
C LEU A 59 -1.65 2.71 -12.39
N PHE A 60 -0.74 2.94 -11.45
CA PHE A 60 -0.89 3.94 -10.40
C PHE A 60 -0.15 5.25 -10.68
N GLY A 61 0.54 5.38 -11.81
CA GLY A 61 1.30 6.59 -12.13
C GLY A 61 2.42 6.89 -11.13
N ALA A 62 3.10 5.84 -10.66
CA ALA A 62 4.11 5.95 -9.60
C ALA A 62 5.55 6.18 -10.11
N GLY A 63 5.73 6.27 -11.43
CA GLY A 63 7.04 6.37 -12.08
C GLY A 63 7.47 5.04 -12.70
N GLU A 64 8.74 4.96 -13.12
CA GLU A 64 9.24 3.85 -13.93
C GLU A 64 10.01 2.78 -13.14
N ASP A 65 10.33 3.04 -11.86
CA ASP A 65 11.15 2.11 -11.06
C ASP A 65 10.28 1.03 -10.40
N PRO A 66 10.29 -0.23 -10.91
CA PRO A 66 9.46 -1.31 -10.40
C PRO A 66 9.88 -1.79 -9.00
N SER A 67 11.06 -1.39 -8.52
CA SER A 67 11.51 -1.74 -7.16
C SER A 67 10.65 -1.10 -6.07
N TYR A 68 9.90 -0.06 -6.39
CA TYR A 68 8.97 0.60 -5.47
C TYR A 68 7.57 -0.04 -5.40
N ALA A 69 7.31 -1.07 -6.20
CA ALA A 69 6.09 -1.88 -6.08
C ALA A 69 6.35 -3.11 -5.20
N ILE A 70 5.74 -3.14 -4.02
CA ILE A 70 5.95 -4.17 -3.00
C ILE A 70 4.68 -5.02 -2.87
N PHE A 71 4.84 -6.35 -2.94
CA PHE A 71 3.74 -7.27 -2.71
C PHE A 71 3.54 -7.58 -1.23
N THR A 72 2.28 -7.73 -0.84
CA THR A 72 1.87 -8.14 0.51
C THR A 72 0.70 -9.10 0.43
N SER A 73 0.28 -9.65 1.55
CA SER A 73 -0.93 -10.49 1.63
C SER A 73 -2.24 -9.70 1.47
N GLY A 74 -2.18 -8.37 1.39
CA GLY A 74 -3.33 -7.48 1.22
C GLY A 74 -3.11 -6.10 1.82
N VAL A 75 -4.05 -5.19 1.58
CA VAL A 75 -3.96 -3.78 1.99
C VAL A 75 -3.71 -3.60 3.49
N THR A 76 -4.27 -4.45 4.34
CA THR A 76 -4.06 -4.38 5.80
C THR A 76 -2.59 -4.56 6.17
N MET A 77 -1.89 -5.52 5.55
CA MET A 77 -0.45 -5.68 5.76
C MET A 77 0.32 -4.48 5.21
N SER A 78 -0.02 -3.99 4.02
CA SER A 78 0.58 -2.80 3.42
C SER A 78 0.51 -1.58 4.34
N LEU A 79 -0.68 -1.28 4.88
CA LEU A 79 -0.90 -0.16 5.79
C LEU A 79 -0.12 -0.32 7.10
N ASN A 80 -0.09 -1.53 7.69
CA ASN A 80 0.74 -1.78 8.87
C ASN A 80 2.22 -1.54 8.60
N MET A 81 2.71 -1.96 7.44
CA MET A 81 4.12 -1.76 7.06
C MET A 81 4.46 -0.28 6.88
N ILE A 82 3.62 0.47 6.17
CA ILE A 82 3.81 1.91 5.97
C ILE A 82 3.73 2.63 7.31
N MET A 83 2.66 2.43 8.08
CA MET A 83 2.43 3.17 9.32
C MET A 83 3.49 2.87 10.39
N LYS A 84 3.77 1.58 10.62
CA LYS A 84 4.73 1.16 11.65
C LYS A 84 6.19 1.31 11.20
N GLY A 85 6.44 1.32 9.89
CA GLY A 85 7.77 1.55 9.35
C GLY A 85 8.17 3.02 9.33
N ALA A 86 7.21 3.94 9.14
CA ALA A 86 7.47 5.36 9.02
C ALA A 86 7.39 6.14 10.33
N LEU A 87 6.79 5.58 11.39
CA LEU A 87 6.47 6.31 12.62
C LEU A 87 7.19 5.74 13.85
N HIS A 88 7.72 6.63 14.64
CA HIS A 88 8.45 6.34 15.89
C HIS A 88 7.83 7.11 17.07
N PRO A 89 8.08 6.69 18.33
CA PRO A 89 7.65 7.45 19.50
C PRO A 89 8.04 8.92 19.43
N GLY A 90 7.08 9.81 19.65
CA GLY A 90 7.25 11.26 19.55
C GLY A 90 6.87 11.88 18.20
N ASP A 91 6.67 11.07 17.16
CA ASP A 91 6.11 11.51 15.89
C ASP A 91 4.59 11.75 15.98
N HIS A 92 4.03 12.37 14.95
CA HIS A 92 2.60 12.62 14.83
C HIS A 92 2.04 12.04 13.53
N LEU A 93 0.92 11.33 13.66
CA LEU A 93 0.10 10.75 12.61
C LEU A 93 -1.24 11.50 12.50
N ILE A 94 -1.68 11.77 11.28
CA ILE A 94 -3.06 12.23 11.03
C ILE A 94 -3.79 11.18 10.18
N ILE A 95 -4.98 10.82 10.61
CA ILE A 95 -5.92 9.97 9.86
C ILE A 95 -7.27 10.68 9.73
N SER A 96 -8.13 10.28 8.79
CA SER A 96 -9.50 10.82 8.75
C SER A 96 -10.44 10.12 9.73
N GLY A 97 -11.57 10.77 10.03
CA GLY A 97 -12.66 10.17 10.81
C GLY A 97 -13.40 9.05 10.08
N MET A 98 -13.11 8.83 8.80
CA MET A 98 -13.80 7.85 7.94
C MET A 98 -12.98 6.58 7.67
N GLU A 99 -11.80 6.44 8.30
CA GLU A 99 -10.87 5.36 7.97
C GLU A 99 -11.42 3.97 8.27
N HIS A 100 -11.05 3.02 7.41
CA HIS A 100 -11.28 1.61 7.66
C HIS A 100 -10.45 1.11 8.86
N ASN A 101 -10.90 0.05 9.51
CA ASN A 101 -10.20 -0.60 10.63
C ASN A 101 -8.74 -0.99 10.31
N ALA A 102 -8.40 -1.19 9.04
CA ALA A 102 -7.02 -1.45 8.60
C ALA A 102 -6.07 -0.27 8.85
N VAL A 103 -6.61 0.96 8.99
CA VAL A 103 -5.88 2.17 9.39
C VAL A 103 -6.10 2.48 10.87
N ALA A 104 -7.36 2.49 11.33
CA ALA A 104 -7.72 2.91 12.69
C ALA A 104 -7.06 2.05 13.78
N ARG A 105 -7.03 0.73 13.60
CA ARG A 105 -6.44 -0.18 14.60
C ARG A 105 -4.91 -0.06 14.70
N PRO A 106 -4.14 -0.04 13.60
CA PRO A 106 -2.71 0.28 13.68
C PRO A 106 -2.43 1.66 14.28
N ALA A 107 -3.27 2.69 14.02
CA ALA A 107 -3.13 4.00 14.62
C ALA A 107 -3.25 3.93 16.15
N THR A 108 -4.24 3.19 16.69
CA THR A 108 -4.38 2.98 18.14
C THR A 108 -3.16 2.24 18.74
N GLN A 109 -2.58 1.27 18.01
CA GLN A 109 -1.35 0.60 18.46
C GLN A 109 -0.15 1.55 18.50
N LEU A 110 -0.03 2.43 17.50
CA LEU A 110 1.03 3.44 17.44
C LEU A 110 0.86 4.49 18.54
N GLU A 111 -0.39 4.89 18.84
CA GLU A 111 -0.68 5.80 19.95
C GLU A 111 -0.21 5.20 21.29
N ALA A 112 -0.51 3.92 21.54
CA ALA A 112 -0.02 3.19 22.70
C ALA A 112 1.53 3.06 22.75
N ALA A 113 2.17 3.14 21.58
CA ALA A 113 3.63 3.13 21.43
C ALA A 113 4.28 4.53 21.52
N GLY A 114 3.49 5.60 21.77
CA GLY A 114 4.00 6.95 21.96
C GLY A 114 4.01 7.84 20.70
N VAL A 115 3.30 7.46 19.65
CA VAL A 115 3.01 8.32 18.50
C VAL A 115 1.77 9.15 18.81
N ALA A 116 1.80 10.46 18.59
CA ALA A 116 0.60 11.28 18.69
C ALA A 116 -0.32 11.00 17.50
N VAL A 117 -1.62 10.85 17.73
CA VAL A 117 -2.59 10.60 16.66
C VAL A 117 -3.67 11.68 16.67
N SER A 118 -3.90 12.32 15.52
CA SER A 118 -5.02 13.25 15.32
C SER A 118 -5.99 12.67 14.29
N ILE A 119 -7.29 12.84 14.58
CA ILE A 119 -8.36 12.43 13.69
C ILE A 119 -8.91 13.69 13.00
N ALA A 120 -8.69 13.81 11.71
CA ALA A 120 -9.19 14.91 10.91
C ALA A 120 -10.71 14.77 10.69
N PRO A 121 -11.50 15.83 10.98
CA PRO A 121 -12.94 15.76 10.89
C PRO A 121 -13.41 15.72 9.44
N CYS A 122 -14.53 15.01 9.24
CA CYS A 122 -15.28 14.98 7.99
C CYS A 122 -16.63 15.67 8.18
N ASP A 123 -17.26 16.09 7.09
CA ASP A 123 -18.61 16.62 7.09
C ASP A 123 -19.68 15.52 7.16
N GLY A 124 -20.96 15.90 7.02
CA GLY A 124 -22.09 14.98 7.08
C GLY A 124 -22.15 13.97 5.93
N ASP A 125 -21.47 14.25 4.82
CA ASP A 125 -21.35 13.38 3.67
C ASP A 125 -20.05 12.53 3.72
N GLY A 126 -19.24 12.68 4.76
CA GLY A 126 -18.00 11.97 4.99
C GLY A 126 -16.81 12.55 4.21
N VAL A 127 -16.93 13.76 3.66
CA VAL A 127 -15.82 14.45 2.96
C VAL A 127 -14.95 15.17 3.99
N LEU A 128 -13.62 15.02 3.85
CA LEU A 128 -12.63 15.65 4.73
C LEU A 128 -12.78 17.19 4.72
N ARG A 129 -12.78 17.80 5.90
CA ARG A 129 -12.75 19.25 6.07
C ARG A 129 -11.32 19.75 5.98
N LEU A 130 -10.93 20.19 4.78
CA LEU A 130 -9.52 20.51 4.44
C LEU A 130 -8.89 21.57 5.35
N GLU A 131 -9.62 22.65 5.68
CA GLU A 131 -9.10 23.71 6.55
C GLU A 131 -8.86 23.23 7.98
N GLU A 132 -9.71 22.34 8.49
CA GLU A 132 -9.55 21.76 9.82
C GLU A 132 -8.44 20.71 9.81
N PHE A 133 -8.34 19.93 8.75
CA PHE A 133 -7.23 18.99 8.55
C PHE A 133 -5.86 19.69 8.54
N GLU A 134 -5.73 20.78 7.76
CA GLU A 134 -4.45 21.51 7.67
C GLU A 134 -4.01 22.08 9.03
N LYS A 135 -4.95 22.55 9.87
CA LYS A 135 -4.66 23.04 11.23
C LYS A 135 -4.12 21.95 12.19
N LEU A 136 -4.36 20.67 11.91
CA LEU A 136 -3.81 19.57 12.72
C LEU A 136 -2.32 19.31 12.44
N ILE A 137 -1.79 19.82 11.33
CA ILE A 137 -0.38 19.59 10.97
C ILE A 137 0.53 20.36 11.92
N THR A 138 1.49 19.65 12.49
CA THR A 138 2.50 20.19 13.42
C THR A 138 3.90 19.89 12.90
N PRO A 139 4.96 20.48 13.44
CA PRO A 139 6.33 20.12 13.09
C PRO A 139 6.72 18.66 13.37
N LYS A 140 5.93 17.96 14.19
CA LYS A 140 6.10 16.54 14.47
C LYS A 140 5.32 15.62 13.52
N THR A 141 4.44 16.17 12.68
CA THR A 141 3.66 15.38 11.73
C THR A 141 4.58 14.77 10.69
N ARG A 142 4.61 13.44 10.63
CA ARG A 142 5.44 12.67 9.70
C ARG A 142 4.63 12.01 8.61
N LEU A 143 3.43 11.55 8.95
CA LEU A 143 2.59 10.78 8.06
C LEU A 143 1.13 11.21 8.17
N VAL A 144 0.49 11.30 7.02
CA VAL A 144 -0.96 11.36 6.84
C VAL A 144 -1.39 10.06 6.17
N VAL A 145 -2.42 9.41 6.70
CA VAL A 145 -3.02 8.22 6.07
C VAL A 145 -4.49 8.50 5.82
N MET A 146 -4.92 8.39 4.56
CA MET A 146 -6.28 8.67 4.12
C MET A 146 -6.81 7.56 3.22
N GLN A 147 -8.05 7.13 3.43
CA GLN A 147 -8.72 6.32 2.42
C GLN A 147 -9.07 7.18 1.19
N TYR A 148 -8.96 6.61 -0.01
CA TYR A 148 -9.39 7.29 -1.24
C TYR A 148 -10.90 7.33 -1.36
N ALA A 149 -11.55 6.19 -1.09
CA ALA A 149 -12.99 6.05 -1.11
C ALA A 149 -13.48 5.19 0.08
N SER A 150 -14.60 5.61 0.67
CA SER A 150 -15.17 4.92 1.82
C SER A 150 -15.85 3.60 1.41
N ASN A 151 -15.57 2.53 2.14
CA ASN A 151 -16.28 1.25 1.99
C ASN A 151 -17.71 1.27 2.56
N VAL A 152 -18.07 2.31 3.30
CA VAL A 152 -19.39 2.45 3.96
C VAL A 152 -20.30 3.38 3.16
N SER A 153 -19.85 4.60 2.89
CA SER A 153 -20.65 5.62 2.21
C SER A 153 -20.37 5.74 0.69
N GLY A 154 -19.24 5.21 0.22
CA GLY A 154 -18.77 5.43 -1.16
C GLY A 154 -18.18 6.82 -1.40
N THR A 155 -18.11 7.66 -0.38
CA THR A 155 -17.55 9.02 -0.48
C THR A 155 -16.11 8.99 -0.94
N ILE A 156 -15.77 9.79 -1.94
CA ILE A 156 -14.43 9.96 -2.49
C ILE A 156 -13.81 11.20 -1.83
N GLN A 157 -12.58 11.06 -1.33
CA GLN A 157 -11.87 12.15 -0.70
C GLN A 157 -11.20 13.08 -1.72
N PRO A 158 -11.06 14.39 -1.42
CA PRO A 158 -10.42 15.38 -2.30
C PRO A 158 -8.89 15.19 -2.29
N MET A 159 -8.43 14.10 -2.91
CA MET A 159 -7.05 13.61 -2.76
C MET A 159 -6.01 14.58 -3.34
N GLY A 160 -6.34 15.33 -4.38
CA GLY A 160 -5.45 16.33 -4.96
C GLY A 160 -5.14 17.47 -3.98
N GLU A 161 -6.17 17.96 -3.27
CA GLU A 161 -6.03 19.00 -2.26
C GLU A 161 -5.31 18.50 -1.02
N ILE A 162 -5.61 17.27 -0.59
CA ILE A 162 -4.91 16.62 0.53
C ILE A 162 -3.42 16.48 0.22
N GLY A 163 -3.06 15.97 -0.97
CA GLY A 163 -1.69 15.84 -1.40
C GLY A 163 -0.96 17.19 -1.49
N ALA A 164 -1.63 18.22 -2.02
CA ALA A 164 -1.06 19.56 -2.07
C ALA A 164 -0.78 20.15 -0.67
N ILE A 165 -1.68 19.91 0.29
CA ILE A 165 -1.48 20.32 1.69
C ILE A 165 -0.27 19.56 2.27
N CYS A 166 -0.25 18.24 2.18
CA CYS A 166 0.86 17.42 2.69
C CYS A 166 2.20 17.88 2.11
N ARG A 167 2.26 18.12 0.81
CA ARG A 167 3.48 18.58 0.12
C ARG A 167 3.96 19.94 0.62
N ARG A 168 3.06 20.91 0.82
CA ARG A 168 3.42 22.24 1.36
C ARG A 168 4.06 22.16 2.75
N HIS A 169 3.64 21.21 3.55
CA HIS A 169 4.12 21.02 4.91
C HIS A 169 5.27 19.98 5.02
N GLY A 170 5.69 19.36 3.92
CA GLY A 170 6.75 18.35 3.93
C GLY A 170 6.36 17.06 4.66
N VAL A 171 5.08 16.71 4.67
CA VAL A 171 4.50 15.54 5.34
C VAL A 171 4.22 14.45 4.30
N LEU A 172 4.53 13.20 4.62
CA LEU A 172 4.27 12.05 3.75
C LEU A 172 2.77 11.70 3.72
N LEU A 173 2.27 11.36 2.53
CA LEU A 173 0.90 10.93 2.31
C LEU A 173 0.85 9.46 1.87
N ALA A 174 0.22 8.61 2.69
CA ALA A 174 -0.13 7.25 2.31
C ALA A 174 -1.65 7.13 2.09
N VAL A 175 -2.04 6.41 1.04
CA VAL A 175 -3.44 6.29 0.64
C VAL A 175 -3.89 4.83 0.72
N ASP A 176 -4.98 4.57 1.45
CA ASP A 176 -5.74 3.33 1.36
C ASP A 176 -6.63 3.37 0.12
N SER A 177 -6.25 2.65 -0.91
CA SER A 177 -7.00 2.54 -2.17
C SER A 177 -7.80 1.25 -2.29
N ALA A 178 -8.08 0.55 -1.19
CA ALA A 178 -8.76 -0.75 -1.23
C ALA A 178 -10.09 -0.74 -1.99
N GLN A 179 -10.83 0.38 -1.92
CA GLN A 179 -12.10 0.54 -2.64
C GLN A 179 -11.96 1.27 -3.98
N ALA A 180 -10.77 1.79 -4.29
CA ALA A 180 -10.56 2.65 -5.45
C ALA A 180 -9.65 2.04 -6.52
N ALA A 181 -8.64 1.26 -6.12
CA ALA A 181 -7.72 0.59 -7.04
C ALA A 181 -8.48 -0.34 -8.01
N GLY A 182 -8.29 -0.14 -9.31
CA GLY A 182 -9.00 -0.83 -10.37
C GLY A 182 -10.33 -0.20 -10.80
N HIS A 183 -10.85 0.78 -10.04
CA HIS A 183 -12.07 1.53 -10.37
C HIS A 183 -11.77 2.94 -10.87
N PHE A 184 -10.70 3.55 -10.37
CA PHE A 184 -10.29 4.91 -10.73
C PHE A 184 -8.90 4.89 -11.37
N ALA A 185 -8.67 5.81 -12.29
CA ALA A 185 -7.33 6.09 -12.79
C ALA A 185 -6.55 6.88 -11.73
N PHE A 186 -5.38 6.39 -11.37
CA PHE A 186 -4.47 7.06 -10.45
C PHE A 186 -3.30 7.69 -11.19
N ASP A 187 -2.84 8.80 -10.66
CA ASP A 187 -1.55 9.39 -10.97
C ASP A 187 -0.95 9.87 -9.65
N MET A 188 -0.16 8.99 -9.03
CA MET A 188 0.43 9.26 -7.72
C MET A 188 1.29 10.51 -7.73
N GLN A 189 2.00 10.78 -8.84
CA GLN A 189 2.86 11.96 -8.96
C GLN A 189 2.02 13.24 -9.00
N LYS A 190 0.95 13.26 -9.80
CA LYS A 190 0.05 14.41 -9.91
C LYS A 190 -0.74 14.65 -8.62
N LEU A 191 -1.18 13.58 -7.96
CA LEU A 191 -1.90 13.64 -6.68
C LEU A 191 -0.97 13.83 -5.48
N GLN A 192 0.36 13.80 -5.70
CA GLN A 192 1.39 13.95 -4.66
C GLN A 192 1.28 12.91 -3.54
N ILE A 193 0.95 11.68 -3.92
CA ILE A 193 0.86 10.52 -3.04
C ILE A 193 2.24 9.88 -2.92
N ASP A 194 2.70 9.62 -1.67
CA ASP A 194 4.00 9.00 -1.41
C ASP A 194 3.92 7.48 -1.32
N ALA A 195 2.78 6.92 -0.88
CA ALA A 195 2.49 5.49 -0.95
C ALA A 195 1.00 5.23 -1.23
N LEU A 196 0.70 4.29 -2.12
CA LEU A 196 -0.65 3.85 -2.44
C LEU A 196 -0.77 2.37 -2.13
N CYS A 197 -1.61 2.04 -1.13
CA CYS A 197 -1.83 0.68 -0.65
C CYS A 197 -3.07 0.07 -1.32
N PHE A 198 -2.96 -1.16 -1.83
CA PHE A 198 -4.03 -1.82 -2.57
C PHE A 198 -4.25 -3.27 -2.13
N THR A 199 -5.40 -3.83 -2.51
CA THR A 199 -5.71 -5.26 -2.39
C THR A 199 -6.12 -5.84 -3.74
N GLY A 200 -5.68 -7.05 -4.05
CA GLY A 200 -5.93 -7.67 -5.35
C GLY A 200 -7.36 -8.16 -5.56
N HIS A 201 -8.07 -8.52 -4.49
CA HIS A 201 -9.34 -9.24 -4.60
C HIS A 201 -10.59 -8.37 -4.78
N LYS A 202 -10.45 -7.05 -4.83
CA LYS A 202 -11.54 -6.09 -5.07
C LYS A 202 -11.48 -5.57 -6.52
N GLY A 203 -11.38 -4.27 -6.75
CA GLY A 203 -11.42 -3.69 -8.07
C GLY A 203 -10.34 -4.16 -9.05
N LEU A 204 -9.24 -4.72 -8.57
CA LEU A 204 -8.22 -5.37 -9.41
C LEU A 204 -8.60 -6.78 -9.87
N LEU A 205 -9.74 -7.34 -9.45
CA LEU A 205 -10.34 -8.60 -9.89
C LEU A 205 -9.46 -9.85 -9.72
N GLY A 206 -8.45 -9.77 -8.86
CA GLY A 206 -7.51 -10.85 -8.54
C GLY A 206 -7.98 -11.74 -7.39
N PRO A 207 -7.17 -12.73 -6.98
CA PRO A 207 -7.48 -13.61 -5.86
C PRO A 207 -7.36 -12.90 -4.51
N SER A 208 -7.98 -13.47 -3.48
CA SER A 208 -7.70 -13.09 -2.08
C SER A 208 -6.30 -13.55 -1.67
N GLY A 209 -5.73 -12.89 -0.66
CA GLY A 209 -4.41 -13.23 -0.14
C GLY A 209 -3.24 -12.55 -0.87
N ILE A 210 -3.54 -11.63 -1.79
CA ILE A 210 -2.54 -10.79 -2.45
C ILE A 210 -2.97 -9.33 -2.44
N GLY A 211 -2.02 -8.45 -2.28
CA GLY A 211 -2.12 -7.01 -2.38
C GLY A 211 -0.72 -6.41 -2.42
N GLY A 212 -0.60 -5.17 -2.05
CA GLY A 212 0.68 -4.50 -2.05
C GLY A 212 0.56 -3.01 -1.83
N PHE A 213 1.67 -2.35 -2.01
CA PHE A 213 1.72 -0.90 -2.13
C PHE A 213 2.76 -0.49 -3.17
N VAL A 214 2.52 0.65 -3.78
CA VAL A 214 3.51 1.33 -4.60
C VAL A 214 3.88 2.61 -3.88
N MET A 215 5.17 2.96 -3.85
CA MET A 215 5.67 4.11 -3.13
C MET A 215 6.64 4.92 -3.98
N ASN A 216 6.99 6.10 -3.50
CA ASN A 216 8.08 6.90 -4.08
C ASN A 216 9.36 6.80 -3.22
N GLU A 217 10.42 7.44 -3.68
CA GLU A 217 11.71 7.46 -3.01
C GLU A 217 11.64 8.08 -1.60
N ALA A 218 10.80 9.11 -1.40
CA ALA A 218 10.67 9.77 -0.09
C ALA A 218 10.09 8.81 0.95
N MET A 219 9.03 8.08 0.60
CA MET A 219 8.45 7.05 1.46
C MET A 219 9.47 5.92 1.71
N ASN A 220 10.14 5.43 0.66
CA ASN A 220 11.14 4.37 0.80
C ASN A 220 12.24 4.73 1.81
N LYS A 221 12.74 5.98 1.78
CA LYS A 221 13.76 6.46 2.74
C LYS A 221 13.25 6.58 4.17
N ALA A 222 11.95 6.78 4.35
CA ALA A 222 11.33 6.92 5.67
C ALA A 222 11.01 5.58 6.33
N LEU A 223 10.96 4.49 5.55
CA LEU A 223 10.49 3.21 6.06
C LEU A 223 11.62 2.39 6.71
N THR A 224 11.32 1.89 7.90
CA THR A 224 12.04 0.77 8.52
C THR A 224 11.24 -0.51 8.28
N PRO A 225 11.87 -1.63 7.89
CA PRO A 225 11.17 -2.89 7.66
C PRO A 225 10.43 -3.37 8.91
N LEU A 226 9.15 -3.68 8.75
CA LEU A 226 8.34 -4.25 9.83
C LEU A 226 8.72 -5.71 10.12
N ILE A 227 9.10 -6.45 9.09
CA ILE A 227 9.46 -7.86 9.17
C ILE A 227 10.92 -8.02 8.77
N ALA A 228 11.73 -8.52 9.70
CA ALA A 228 13.11 -8.89 9.43
C ALA A 228 13.19 -10.34 8.98
N GLY A 229 13.92 -10.62 7.90
CA GLY A 229 14.06 -11.97 7.36
C GLY A 229 15.15 -12.09 6.32
N GLY A 230 15.20 -13.22 5.65
CA GLY A 230 16.23 -13.51 4.66
C GLY A 230 16.08 -12.71 3.38
N THR A 231 16.75 -11.57 3.28
CA THR A 231 16.73 -10.71 2.09
C THR A 231 17.72 -11.12 0.99
N GLY A 232 18.52 -12.17 1.21
CA GLY A 232 19.39 -12.76 0.18
C GLY A 232 20.70 -12.05 -0.11
N SER A 233 20.95 -10.85 0.40
CA SER A 233 22.12 -10.05 -0.02
C SER A 233 23.39 -10.25 0.82
N MET A 234 23.28 -10.67 2.07
CA MET A 234 24.40 -10.95 2.99
C MET A 234 24.15 -12.20 3.83
N SER A 235 23.58 -13.23 3.23
CA SER A 235 23.11 -14.44 3.90
C SER A 235 24.21 -15.28 4.59
N ALA A 236 25.49 -14.95 4.38
CA ALA A 236 26.62 -15.55 5.08
C ALA A 236 26.99 -14.84 6.40
N SER A 237 26.43 -13.67 6.69
CA SER A 237 26.66 -12.93 7.93
C SER A 237 25.56 -13.21 8.94
N LEU A 238 25.95 -13.50 10.18
CA LEU A 238 25.06 -13.59 11.34
C LEU A 238 24.70 -12.19 11.89
N GLU A 239 25.41 -11.17 11.46
CA GLU A 239 25.14 -9.78 11.86
C GLU A 239 24.14 -9.15 10.93
N MET A 240 23.17 -8.42 11.50
CA MET A 240 22.29 -7.55 10.72
C MET A 240 23.15 -6.54 9.98
N PRO A 241 23.04 -6.43 8.64
CA PRO A 241 23.75 -5.40 7.92
C PRO A 241 23.32 -4.02 8.45
N PRO A 242 24.24 -3.08 8.62
CA PRO A 242 23.93 -1.73 9.15
C PRO A 242 23.00 -0.94 8.23
N THR A 243 22.90 -1.35 6.99
CA THR A 243 21.93 -0.85 6.02
C THR A 243 21.28 -2.05 5.35
N LEU A 244 19.96 -2.04 5.25
CA LEU A 244 19.26 -3.00 4.40
C LEU A 244 19.73 -2.79 2.96
N PRO A 245 19.82 -3.86 2.15
CA PRO A 245 20.12 -3.72 0.74
C PRO A 245 19.14 -2.75 0.13
N ASP A 246 19.64 -1.85 -0.70
CA ASP A 246 18.84 -0.84 -1.35
C ASP A 246 17.53 -1.43 -1.89
N ARG A 247 16.41 -0.86 -1.43
CA ARG A 247 15.06 -1.15 -1.91
C ARG A 247 14.49 -2.54 -1.56
N CYS A 248 15.01 -3.18 -0.54
CA CYS A 248 14.51 -4.46 -0.05
C CYS A 248 13.64 -4.29 1.20
N LEU A 249 12.42 -3.75 1.04
CA LEU A 249 11.48 -3.64 2.17
C LEU A 249 10.77 -4.96 2.47
N LEU A 250 10.79 -5.89 1.53
CA LEU A 250 10.20 -7.21 1.68
C LEU A 250 10.76 -8.21 0.71
N TYR A 251 11.18 -9.31 1.25
CA TYR A 251 11.32 -10.55 0.52
C TYR A 251 10.60 -11.67 1.21
N THR A 252 9.70 -12.19 0.54
CA THR A 252 9.27 -13.57 0.69
C THR A 252 9.90 -14.39 -0.41
#